data_5d8869c3429e23c335e4bd83801c01ca
#
_entry.id   5d8869c3429e23c335e4bd83801c01ca
#
_cell.length_a   1.000
_cell.length_b   1.000
_cell.length_c   1.000
_cell.angle_alpha   90.00
_cell.angle_beta   90.00
_cell.angle_gamma   90.00
#
_symmetry.space_group_name_H-M   'P 1'
#
loop_
_entity.id
_entity.type
_entity.pdbx_description
1 polymer ?
#
loop_
_entity_poly.entity_id
_entity_poly.type
_entity_poly.pdbx_seq_one_letter_code
_entity_poly.pdbx_strand_id
1 'polypeptide(L)'
;MDAARLHAWDQELRAAHTRLRAALAATRDALDGGERAPDAASELVLFCIGFCSALDGHHRSEDRALFPALRVEHPELGDVIDKLMQDHAMLSHLLGALRAAAERDEDAVSIGRHLDGIGAIMESHFRFEEREILAPLRSLALDRPVTDVLGPF
;
A
#
# COMPACT_ATOMS: atom_id res chain seq x y z
N MET A 1 -8.13 32.07 -5.50
CA MET A 1 -7.75 30.66 -5.38
C MET A 1 -8.49 30.06 -4.19
N ASP A 2 -9.22 29.02 -4.45
CA ASP A 2 -10.10 28.45 -3.45
C ASP A 2 -9.30 27.47 -2.58
N ALA A 3 -8.90 27.90 -1.37
CA ALA A 3 -8.12 27.08 -0.43
C ALA A 3 -8.86 25.79 -0.04
N ALA A 4 -10.19 25.73 -0.25
CA ALA A 4 -11.01 24.55 0.04
C ALA A 4 -10.78 23.37 -0.93
N ARG A 5 -10.02 23.58 -2.01
CA ARG A 5 -9.70 22.52 -3.00
C ARG A 5 -8.37 21.85 -2.78
N LEU A 6 -7.56 22.35 -1.86
CA LEU A 6 -6.28 21.71 -1.55
C LEU A 6 -6.49 20.57 -0.57
N HIS A 7 -6.00 19.40 -0.93
CA HIS A 7 -6.06 18.24 -0.06
C HIS A 7 -5.03 18.35 1.06
N ALA A 8 -5.39 17.86 2.24
CA ALA A 8 -4.45 17.66 3.33
C ALA A 8 -3.69 16.35 3.07
N TRP A 9 -2.65 16.41 2.27
CA TRP A 9 -1.95 15.21 1.78
C TRP A 9 -1.36 14.35 2.89
N ASP A 10 -0.95 14.95 4.00
CA ASP A 10 -0.49 14.19 5.18
C ASP A 10 -1.62 13.34 5.77
N GLN A 11 -2.82 13.89 5.88
CA GLN A 11 -3.99 13.16 6.38
C GLN A 11 -4.46 12.10 5.40
N GLU A 12 -4.44 12.43 4.10
CA GLU A 12 -4.83 11.49 3.05
C GLU A 12 -3.89 10.29 2.99
N LEU A 13 -2.59 10.52 3.15
CA LEU A 13 -1.61 9.43 3.20
C LEU A 13 -1.87 8.51 4.40
N ARG A 14 -2.09 9.08 5.58
CA ARG A 14 -2.41 8.29 6.78
C ARG A 14 -3.70 7.47 6.59
N ALA A 15 -4.72 8.07 5.98
CA ALA A 15 -5.97 7.39 5.71
C ALA A 15 -5.78 6.22 4.75
N ALA A 16 -4.96 6.39 3.72
CA ALA A 16 -4.62 5.32 2.78
C ALA A 16 -3.92 4.16 3.49
N HIS A 17 -2.93 4.45 4.33
CA HIS A 17 -2.23 3.42 5.12
C HIS A 17 -3.17 2.69 6.07
N THR A 18 -4.09 3.39 6.72
CA THR A 18 -5.10 2.77 7.60
C THR A 18 -5.97 1.79 6.83
N ARG A 19 -6.42 2.18 5.63
CA ARG A 19 -7.23 1.29 4.77
C ARG A 19 -6.44 0.06 4.31
N LEU A 20 -5.17 0.23 3.98
CA LEU A 20 -4.30 -0.88 3.55
C LEU A 20 -3.99 -1.84 4.71
N ARG A 21 -3.79 -1.32 5.91
CA ARG A 21 -3.64 -2.16 7.12
C ARG A 21 -4.92 -2.96 7.38
N ALA A 22 -6.08 -2.35 7.20
CA ALA A 22 -7.37 -3.03 7.34
C ALA A 22 -7.55 -4.12 6.27
N ALA A 23 -7.12 -3.87 5.04
CA ALA A 23 -7.19 -4.86 3.96
C ALA A 23 -6.30 -6.08 4.25
N LEU A 24 -5.11 -5.86 4.80
CA LEU A 24 -4.23 -6.96 5.23
C LEU A 24 -4.88 -7.76 6.35
N ALA A 25 -5.45 -7.09 7.35
CA ALA A 25 -6.15 -7.75 8.47
C ALA A 25 -7.32 -8.60 7.97
N ALA A 26 -8.12 -8.08 7.02
CA ALA A 26 -9.23 -8.81 6.42
C ALA A 26 -8.73 -10.06 5.67
N THR A 27 -7.59 -9.97 4.99
CA THR A 27 -6.98 -11.11 4.30
C THR A 27 -6.53 -12.18 5.29
N ARG A 28 -5.93 -11.78 6.40
CA ARG A 28 -5.55 -12.71 7.48
C ARG A 28 -6.76 -13.38 8.12
N ASP A 29 -7.83 -12.63 8.34
CA ASP A 29 -9.08 -13.19 8.89
C ASP A 29 -9.68 -14.21 7.93
N ALA A 30 -9.64 -13.95 6.63
CA ALA A 30 -10.08 -14.89 5.61
C ALA A 30 -9.24 -16.17 5.62
N LEU A 31 -7.92 -16.05 5.84
CA LEU A 31 -7.01 -17.18 5.96
C LEU A 31 -7.36 -18.04 7.19
N ASP A 32 -7.55 -17.40 8.34
CA ASP A 32 -7.85 -18.07 9.61
C ASP A 32 -9.23 -18.73 9.61
N GLY A 33 -10.19 -18.14 8.87
CA GLY A 33 -11.54 -18.67 8.73
C GLY A 33 -11.67 -19.78 7.66
N GLY A 34 -10.61 -20.01 6.88
CA GLY A 34 -10.63 -20.87 5.69
C GLY A 34 -10.94 -22.34 5.91
N GLU A 35 -10.76 -22.84 7.13
CA GLU A 35 -11.06 -24.25 7.46
C GLU A 35 -12.54 -24.50 7.77
N ARG A 36 -13.37 -23.45 7.81
CA ARG A 36 -14.75 -23.53 8.32
C ARG A 36 -15.85 -23.45 7.27
N ALA A 37 -15.51 -23.11 6.01
CA ALA A 37 -16.51 -22.90 4.95
C ALA A 37 -16.08 -23.56 3.64
N PRO A 38 -17.03 -24.16 2.88
CA PRO A 38 -16.72 -24.84 1.60
C PRO A 38 -16.13 -23.92 0.53
N ASP A 39 -16.45 -22.61 0.55
CA ASP A 39 -15.99 -21.63 -0.43
C ASP A 39 -14.80 -20.80 0.07
N ALA A 40 -14.22 -21.17 1.19
CA ALA A 40 -13.18 -20.40 1.86
C ALA A 40 -11.91 -20.21 1.02
N ALA A 41 -11.53 -21.22 0.24
CA ALA A 41 -10.35 -21.13 -0.64
C ALA A 41 -10.56 -20.06 -1.73
N SER A 42 -11.75 -19.99 -2.33
CA SER A 42 -12.10 -18.99 -3.34
C SER A 42 -12.14 -17.57 -2.74
N GLU A 43 -12.70 -17.43 -1.54
CA GLU A 43 -12.72 -16.14 -0.83
C GLU A 43 -11.31 -15.67 -0.48
N LEU A 44 -10.44 -16.57 0.00
CA LEU A 44 -9.07 -16.24 0.32
C LEU A 44 -8.31 -15.72 -0.91
N VAL A 45 -8.49 -16.37 -2.08
CA VAL A 45 -7.87 -15.91 -3.33
C VAL A 45 -8.35 -14.49 -3.66
N LEU A 46 -9.64 -14.21 -3.54
CA LEU A 46 -10.19 -12.87 -3.80
C LEU A 46 -9.63 -11.82 -2.84
N PHE A 47 -9.49 -12.14 -1.55
CA PHE A 47 -8.89 -11.24 -0.57
C PHE A 47 -7.41 -10.97 -0.89
N CYS A 48 -6.65 -12.01 -1.23
CA CYS A 48 -5.23 -11.84 -1.61
C CYS A 48 -5.08 -10.98 -2.86
N ILE A 49 -5.88 -11.20 -3.90
CA ILE A 49 -5.85 -10.41 -5.12
C ILE A 49 -6.25 -8.96 -4.84
N GLY A 50 -7.31 -8.77 -4.06
CA GLY A 50 -7.79 -7.44 -3.68
C GLY A 50 -6.75 -6.65 -2.90
N PHE A 51 -6.12 -7.27 -1.91
CA PHE A 51 -5.06 -6.65 -1.12
C PHE A 51 -3.84 -6.32 -2.00
N CYS A 52 -3.39 -7.26 -2.83
CA CYS A 52 -2.27 -7.04 -3.74
C CYS A 52 -2.54 -5.87 -4.68
N SER A 53 -3.73 -5.81 -5.26
CA SER A 53 -4.12 -4.73 -6.17
C SER A 53 -4.19 -3.38 -5.47
N ALA A 54 -4.72 -3.33 -4.24
CA ALA A 54 -4.84 -2.11 -3.47
C ALA A 54 -3.47 -1.56 -3.09
N LEU A 55 -2.59 -2.39 -2.54
CA LEU A 55 -1.27 -1.96 -2.12
C LEU A 55 -0.40 -1.56 -3.31
N ASP A 56 -0.37 -2.37 -4.36
CA ASP A 56 0.41 -2.08 -5.55
C ASP A 56 -0.11 -0.82 -6.26
N GLY A 57 -1.43 -0.65 -6.34
CA GLY A 57 -2.05 0.55 -6.91
C GLY A 57 -1.72 1.82 -6.14
N HIS A 58 -1.70 1.73 -4.80
CA HIS A 58 -1.27 2.84 -3.94
C HIS A 58 0.18 3.24 -4.24
N HIS A 59 1.10 2.29 -4.26
CA HIS A 59 2.51 2.56 -4.52
C HIS A 59 2.78 3.10 -5.93
N ARG A 60 2.11 2.55 -6.94
CA ARG A 60 2.25 3.05 -8.32
C ARG A 60 1.74 4.47 -8.46
N SER A 61 0.67 4.82 -7.78
CA SER A 61 0.13 6.19 -7.78
C SER A 61 1.10 7.15 -7.12
N GLU A 62 1.71 6.77 -6.00
CA GLU A 62 2.75 7.57 -5.36
C GLU A 62 3.95 7.79 -6.29
N ASP A 63 4.43 6.71 -6.93
CA ASP A 63 5.57 6.77 -7.84
C ASP A 63 5.32 7.71 -9.03
N ARG A 64 4.08 7.74 -9.53
CA ARG A 64 3.73 8.53 -10.72
C ARG A 64 3.32 9.96 -10.42
N ALA A 65 2.72 10.23 -9.28
CA ALA A 65 2.12 11.53 -8.98
C ALA A 65 2.67 12.20 -7.73
N LEU A 66 2.71 11.52 -6.60
CA LEU A 66 3.09 12.13 -5.33
C LEU A 66 4.59 12.42 -5.28
N PHE A 67 5.42 11.43 -5.56
CA PHE A 67 6.87 11.56 -5.44
C PHE A 67 7.46 12.55 -6.44
N PRO A 68 7.04 12.60 -7.71
CA PRO A 68 7.50 13.67 -8.61
C PRO A 68 7.17 15.07 -8.11
N ALA A 69 5.98 15.28 -7.55
CA ALA A 69 5.57 16.57 -6.99
C ALA A 69 6.43 16.94 -5.77
N LEU A 70 6.70 15.96 -4.89
CA LEU A 70 7.57 16.17 -3.73
C LEU A 70 9.00 16.51 -4.16
N ARG A 71 9.55 15.85 -5.17
CA ARG A 71 10.91 16.14 -5.66
C ARG A 71 11.05 17.57 -6.15
N VAL A 72 10.01 18.11 -6.77
CA VAL A 72 10.03 19.50 -7.27
C VAL A 72 10.04 20.50 -6.12
N GLU A 73 9.17 20.33 -5.14
CA GLU A 73 9.06 21.24 -3.99
C GLU A 73 10.14 21.02 -2.93
N HIS A 74 10.62 19.78 -2.78
CA HIS A 74 11.57 19.36 -1.76
C HIS A 74 12.70 18.52 -2.37
N PRO A 75 13.61 19.13 -3.14
CA PRO A 75 14.73 18.39 -3.79
C PRO A 75 15.62 17.66 -2.79
N GLU A 76 15.67 18.12 -1.54
CA GLU A 76 16.43 17.49 -0.46
C GLU A 76 15.91 16.09 -0.09
N LEU A 77 14.68 15.76 -0.49
CA LEU A 77 14.09 14.44 -0.22
C LEU A 77 14.44 13.38 -1.27
N GLY A 78 15.30 13.69 -2.23
CA GLY A 78 15.64 12.76 -3.31
C GLY A 78 16.05 11.37 -2.84
N ASP A 79 16.96 11.29 -1.87
CA ASP A 79 17.43 10.01 -1.34
C ASP A 79 16.32 9.24 -0.59
N VAL A 80 15.50 9.97 0.17
CA VAL A 80 14.33 9.38 0.86
C VAL A 80 13.36 8.78 -0.16
N ILE A 81 13.04 9.54 -1.19
CA ILE A 81 12.11 9.09 -2.25
C ILE A 81 12.68 7.88 -2.98
N ASP A 82 13.96 7.89 -3.31
CA ASP A 82 14.62 6.75 -3.95
C ASP A 82 14.50 5.49 -3.09
N LYS A 83 14.69 5.61 -1.77
CA LYS A 83 14.51 4.48 -0.85
C LYS A 83 13.05 4.00 -0.82
N LEU A 84 12.09 4.92 -0.79
CA LEU A 84 10.66 4.56 -0.83
C LEU A 84 10.32 3.80 -2.10
N MET A 85 10.86 4.23 -3.23
CA MET A 85 10.63 3.54 -4.51
C MET A 85 11.28 2.16 -4.55
N GLN A 86 12.45 1.99 -3.91
CA GLN A 86 13.08 0.67 -3.75
C GLN A 86 12.20 -0.25 -2.90
N ASP A 87 11.63 0.27 -1.81
CA ASP A 87 10.69 -0.50 -0.98
C ASP A 87 9.47 -0.92 -1.79
N HIS A 88 8.94 -0.05 -2.65
CA HIS A 88 7.82 -0.35 -3.55
C HIS A 88 8.16 -1.51 -4.50
N ALA A 89 9.36 -1.50 -5.06
CA ALA A 89 9.80 -2.59 -5.95
C ALA A 89 9.89 -3.92 -5.21
N MET A 90 10.42 -3.93 -4.00
CA MET A 90 10.48 -5.13 -3.15
C MET A 90 9.09 -5.63 -2.80
N LEU A 91 8.20 -4.75 -2.36
CA LEU A 91 6.82 -5.11 -2.02
C LEU A 91 6.07 -5.65 -3.24
N SER A 92 6.24 -5.02 -4.40
CA SER A 92 5.63 -5.51 -5.64
C SER A 92 6.06 -6.96 -5.96
N HIS A 93 7.33 -7.26 -5.76
CA HIS A 93 7.86 -8.62 -5.92
C HIS A 93 7.21 -9.60 -4.94
N LEU A 94 7.11 -9.23 -3.68
CA LEU A 94 6.50 -10.07 -2.64
C LEU A 94 4.99 -10.27 -2.87
N LEU A 95 4.30 -9.23 -3.34
CA LEU A 95 2.88 -9.31 -3.69
C LEU A 95 2.65 -10.26 -4.88
N GLY A 96 3.55 -10.24 -5.86
CA GLY A 96 3.52 -11.17 -6.98
C GLY A 96 3.65 -12.63 -6.52
N ALA A 97 4.53 -12.89 -5.56
CA ALA A 97 4.70 -14.21 -4.98
C ALA A 97 3.47 -14.66 -4.19
N LEU A 98 2.85 -13.76 -3.43
CA LEU A 98 1.60 -14.04 -2.72
C LEU A 98 0.47 -14.37 -3.68
N ARG A 99 0.30 -13.56 -4.72
CA ARG A 99 -0.73 -13.79 -5.74
C ARG A 99 -0.55 -15.16 -6.42
N ALA A 100 0.68 -15.49 -6.80
CA ALA A 100 0.98 -16.77 -7.42
C ALA A 100 0.69 -17.94 -6.48
N ALA A 101 1.04 -17.81 -5.20
CA ALA A 101 0.76 -18.83 -4.18
C ALA A 101 -0.75 -19.03 -4.00
N ALA A 102 -1.53 -17.96 -3.95
CA ALA A 102 -2.98 -18.01 -3.82
C ALA A 102 -3.62 -18.65 -5.05
N GLU A 103 -3.17 -18.31 -6.25
CA GLU A 103 -3.70 -18.86 -7.51
C GLU A 103 -3.35 -20.34 -7.68
N ARG A 104 -2.23 -20.81 -7.10
CA ARG A 104 -1.84 -22.23 -7.10
C ARG A 104 -2.49 -23.02 -5.96
N ASP A 105 -3.33 -22.39 -5.16
CA ASP A 105 -4.02 -23.01 -4.04
C ASP A 105 -3.02 -23.63 -3.02
N GLU A 106 -1.95 -22.90 -2.71
CA GLU A 106 -1.00 -23.33 -1.69
C GLU A 106 -1.68 -23.35 -0.31
N ASP A 107 -1.14 -24.16 0.61
CA ASP A 107 -1.78 -24.32 1.92
C ASP A 107 -1.75 -23.05 2.78
N ALA A 108 -2.54 -23.06 3.86
CA ALA A 108 -2.69 -21.92 4.76
C ALA A 108 -1.36 -21.50 5.40
N VAL A 109 -0.48 -22.45 5.69
CA VAL A 109 0.83 -22.17 6.28
C VAL A 109 1.70 -21.38 5.29
N SER A 110 1.72 -21.78 4.03
CA SER A 110 2.46 -21.09 2.97
C SER A 110 1.94 -19.69 2.74
N ILE A 111 0.62 -19.53 2.57
CA ILE A 111 -0.02 -18.22 2.41
C ILE A 111 0.27 -17.33 3.63
N GLY A 112 0.15 -17.87 4.83
CA GLY A 112 0.43 -17.14 6.07
C GLY A 112 1.85 -16.59 6.13
N ARG A 113 2.84 -17.37 5.66
CA ARG A 113 4.23 -16.91 5.59
C ARG A 113 4.43 -15.74 4.63
N HIS A 114 3.76 -15.78 3.47
CA HIS A 114 3.78 -14.65 2.53
C HIS A 114 3.18 -13.40 3.18
N LEU A 115 2.02 -13.52 3.84
CA LEU A 115 1.36 -12.42 4.52
C LEU A 115 2.20 -11.85 5.66
N ASP A 116 2.87 -12.70 6.44
CA ASP A 116 3.73 -12.26 7.54
C ASP A 116 4.92 -11.43 7.02
N GLY A 117 5.57 -11.90 5.96
CA GLY A 117 6.70 -11.18 5.35
C GLY A 117 6.27 -9.84 4.76
N ILE A 118 5.18 -9.82 4.00
CA ILE A 118 4.64 -8.61 3.41
C ILE A 118 4.23 -7.63 4.52
N GLY A 119 3.52 -8.10 5.54
CA GLY A 119 3.04 -7.26 6.63
C GLY A 119 4.17 -6.58 7.37
N ALA A 120 5.26 -7.28 7.66
CA ALA A 120 6.42 -6.72 8.34
C ALA A 120 7.09 -5.62 7.51
N ILE A 121 7.31 -5.87 6.21
CA ILE A 121 7.95 -4.92 5.31
C ILE A 121 7.02 -3.73 5.04
N MET A 122 5.74 -3.97 4.81
CA MET A 122 4.73 -2.92 4.61
C MET A 122 4.69 -1.98 5.82
N GLU A 123 4.64 -2.52 7.03
CA GLU A 123 4.58 -1.70 8.25
C GLU A 123 5.85 -0.88 8.44
N SER A 124 7.01 -1.47 8.23
CA SER A 124 8.30 -0.77 8.28
C SER A 124 8.36 0.35 7.23
N HIS A 125 7.90 0.06 6.01
CA HIS A 125 7.82 1.03 4.93
C HIS A 125 6.88 2.19 5.26
N PHE A 126 5.68 1.91 5.75
CA PHE A 126 4.71 2.95 6.12
C PHE A 126 5.24 3.86 7.22
N ARG A 127 5.89 3.28 8.24
CA ARG A 127 6.49 4.07 9.33
C ARG A 127 7.61 4.97 8.83
N PHE A 128 8.45 4.46 7.96
CA PHE A 128 9.54 5.24 7.35
C PHE A 128 8.97 6.39 6.51
N GLU A 129 8.01 6.09 5.65
CA GLU A 129 7.36 7.09 4.80
C GLU A 129 6.69 8.18 5.63
N GLU A 130 5.90 7.80 6.64
CA GLU A 130 5.24 8.77 7.52
C GLU A 130 6.24 9.63 8.26
N ARG A 131 7.31 9.04 8.78
CA ARG A 131 8.35 9.78 9.50
C ARG A 131 9.05 10.81 8.61
N GLU A 132 9.32 10.45 7.36
CA GLU A 132 10.16 11.26 6.49
C GLU A 132 9.37 12.30 5.67
N ILE A 133 8.14 12.02 5.28
CA ILE A 133 7.43 12.89 4.34
C ILE A 133 6.13 13.52 4.85
N LEU A 134 5.60 13.16 6.02
CA LEU A 134 4.35 13.79 6.50
C LEU A 134 4.49 15.30 6.66
N ALA A 135 5.60 15.79 7.20
CA ALA A 135 5.81 17.23 7.35
C ALA A 135 5.87 17.97 5.99
N PRO A 136 6.67 17.50 5.01
CA PRO A 136 6.62 18.06 3.66
C PRO A 136 5.25 18.00 3.00
N LEU A 137 4.46 16.95 3.25
CA LEU A 137 3.12 16.81 2.67
C LEU A 137 2.14 17.87 3.17
N ARG A 138 2.34 18.41 4.37
CA ARG A 138 1.47 19.46 4.92
C ARG A 138 1.47 20.71 4.06
N SER A 139 2.57 21.00 3.39
CA SER A 139 2.73 22.19 2.55
C SER A 139 2.66 21.89 1.05
N LEU A 140 2.43 20.64 0.66
CA LEU A 140 2.40 20.25 -0.75
C LEU A 140 1.18 20.84 -1.47
N ALA A 141 1.46 21.67 -2.47
CA ALA A 141 0.43 22.29 -3.32
C ALA A 141 0.22 21.42 -4.57
N LEU A 142 -0.50 20.32 -4.40
CA LEU A 142 -0.83 19.41 -5.49
C LEU A 142 -2.35 19.34 -5.63
N ASP A 143 -2.87 19.84 -6.75
CA ASP A 143 -4.30 19.86 -7.05
C ASP A 143 -4.63 18.75 -8.03
N ARG A 144 -4.76 17.54 -7.50
CA ARG A 144 -5.16 16.34 -8.25
C ARG A 144 -6.08 15.49 -7.38
N PRO A 145 -6.97 14.67 -7.97
CA PRO A 145 -7.80 13.77 -7.19
C PRO A 145 -6.96 12.83 -6.32
N VAL A 146 -7.43 12.59 -5.09
CA VAL A 146 -6.74 11.69 -4.14
C VAL A 146 -6.49 10.31 -4.76
N THR A 147 -7.47 9.80 -5.51
CA THR A 147 -7.36 8.48 -6.17
C THR A 147 -6.25 8.42 -7.22
N ASP A 148 -5.91 9.54 -7.86
CA ASP A 148 -4.81 9.60 -8.83
C ASP A 148 -3.44 9.58 -8.15
N VAL A 149 -3.38 10.07 -6.91
CA VAL A 149 -2.13 10.29 -6.18
C VAL A 149 -1.82 9.15 -5.20
N LEU A 150 -2.85 8.58 -4.58
CA LEU A 150 -2.71 7.57 -3.52
C LEU A 150 -3.38 6.23 -3.83
N GLY A 151 -4.06 6.13 -4.96
CA GLY A 151 -4.70 4.89 -5.38
C GLY A 151 -6.22 4.87 -5.18
N PRO A 152 -6.93 3.98 -5.88
CA PRO A 152 -8.39 3.95 -5.95
C PRO A 152 -9.00 3.07 -4.83
N PHE A 153 -8.96 3.51 -3.59
CA PHE A 153 -9.58 2.76 -2.48
C PHE A 153 -10.03 3.67 -1.34
#